data_24b743376cd4dc7505acff6a8bfe9511
#
_entry.id   24b743376cd4dc7505acff6a8bfe9511
#
_cell.length_a   1.000
_cell.length_b   1.000
_cell.length_c   1.000
_cell.angle_alpha   90.00
_cell.angle_beta   90.00
_cell.angle_gamma   90.00
#
_symmetry.space_group_name_H-M   'P 1'
#
loop_
_entity.id
_entity.type
_entity.pdbx_description
1 polymer ?
#
loop_
_entity_poly.entity_id
_entity_poly.type
_entity_poly.pdbx_seq_one_letter_code
_entity_poly.pdbx_strand_id
1 'polypeptide(L)'
;MNGGPAALSAGWPDNPASVKKHFRMSNNLPAAGLAVQRFTPPLRLSDFKLIAFDMDSTLINIECIDEIADAVGKKAEVAAITEATMRGEIKDFRTSLRRRVALLKGVPVASLQQVYDQRLRLNPGADVLVAACKAAGMKVLLVSGGFTFFANRVKDRLGIDFARSNLLDEADGLLTGQVVQQSWGNICDGAEKRRTLLEVASLMGISPAECIAVGDGANDLPMMGEAGLSVAYHAKPKVREAAMVAINEGGLDRLLEVVR
;
A
#
# COMPACT_ATOMS: atom_id res chain seq x y z
N MET A 1 -54.13 -1.05 -35.58
CA MET A 1 -53.17 -2.08 -36.02
C MET A 1 -51.89 -1.85 -35.24
N ASN A 2 -51.68 -2.76 -34.29
CA ASN A 2 -50.59 -2.67 -33.31
C ASN A 2 -49.29 -3.30 -33.87
N GLY A 3 -48.21 -2.62 -33.73
CA GLY A 3 -46.87 -3.17 -33.97
C GLY A 3 -45.90 -2.61 -32.96
N GLY A 4 -45.73 -3.32 -31.81
CA GLY A 4 -44.70 -3.01 -30.83
C GLY A 4 -43.34 -3.66 -31.20
N PRO A 5 -42.24 -3.04 -30.81
CA PRO A 5 -40.90 -3.58 -31.15
C PRO A 5 -40.51 -4.73 -30.24
N ALA A 6 -39.92 -5.77 -30.86
CA ALA A 6 -39.42 -6.98 -30.24
C ALA A 6 -38.18 -6.70 -29.38
N ALA A 7 -38.19 -7.23 -28.17
CA ALA A 7 -37.03 -7.27 -27.28
C ALA A 7 -36.06 -8.37 -27.74
N LEU A 8 -34.82 -7.99 -28.06
CA LEU A 8 -33.72 -8.92 -28.27
C LEU A 8 -33.07 -9.25 -26.92
N SER A 9 -33.38 -10.43 -26.40
CA SER A 9 -32.70 -11.05 -25.28
C SER A 9 -31.40 -11.69 -25.77
N ALA A 10 -30.26 -11.05 -25.53
CA ALA A 10 -28.96 -11.69 -25.72
C ALA A 10 -28.67 -12.58 -24.49
N GLY A 11 -28.90 -13.88 -24.67
CA GLY A 11 -28.51 -14.89 -23.69
C GLY A 11 -26.99 -15.06 -23.66
N TRP A 12 -26.44 -15.04 -22.48
CA TRP A 12 -25.07 -15.49 -22.20
C TRP A 12 -25.04 -17.03 -22.27
N PRO A 13 -24.02 -17.63 -22.89
CA PRO A 13 -23.90 -19.07 -22.89
C PRO A 13 -23.36 -19.55 -21.55
N ASP A 14 -24.19 -20.28 -20.79
CA ASP A 14 -23.76 -21.15 -19.71
C ASP A 14 -22.91 -22.29 -20.29
N ASN A 15 -21.62 -22.30 -19.98
CA ASN A 15 -20.83 -23.52 -20.12
C ASN A 15 -19.84 -23.69 -18.97
N PRO A 16 -20.17 -24.46 -17.93
CA PRO A 16 -19.22 -24.93 -16.94
C PRO A 16 -18.53 -26.20 -17.43
N ALA A 17 -17.67 -26.11 -18.45
CA ALA A 17 -16.78 -27.22 -18.75
C ALA A 17 -15.55 -27.14 -17.84
N SER A 18 -15.56 -28.02 -16.84
CA SER A 18 -14.49 -28.36 -15.92
C SER A 18 -13.16 -28.59 -16.65
N VAL A 19 -12.26 -27.63 -16.60
CA VAL A 19 -10.85 -27.87 -16.84
C VAL A 19 -10.18 -28.09 -15.50
N LYS A 20 -10.22 -29.31 -14.99
CA LYS A 20 -9.28 -29.77 -13.96
C LYS A 20 -7.90 -29.85 -14.59
N LYS A 21 -7.20 -28.70 -14.65
CA LYS A 21 -5.76 -28.70 -14.90
C LYS A 21 -5.09 -29.31 -13.67
N HIS A 22 -4.56 -30.50 -13.85
CA HIS A 22 -3.64 -31.11 -12.90
C HIS A 22 -2.43 -30.19 -12.76
N PHE A 23 -2.37 -29.47 -11.65
CA PHE A 23 -1.22 -28.66 -11.27
C PHE A 23 -0.08 -29.63 -10.92
N ARG A 24 0.84 -29.86 -11.85
CA ARG A 24 2.13 -30.46 -11.52
C ARG A 24 2.87 -29.46 -10.64
N MET A 25 2.96 -29.74 -9.34
CA MET A 25 3.84 -29.04 -8.42
C MET A 25 5.28 -29.24 -8.91
N SER A 26 5.85 -28.24 -9.53
CA SER A 26 7.30 -28.17 -9.74
C SER A 26 7.97 -27.97 -8.38
N ASN A 27 9.04 -28.71 -8.09
CA ASN A 27 9.75 -28.75 -6.81
C ASN A 27 10.58 -27.47 -6.50
N ASN A 28 10.13 -26.30 -6.90
CA ASN A 28 10.64 -25.01 -6.42
C ASN A 28 9.67 -24.45 -5.38
N LEU A 29 9.63 -25.08 -4.21
CA LEU A 29 8.96 -24.48 -3.06
C LEU A 29 9.71 -23.18 -2.71
N PRO A 30 8.99 -22.06 -2.53
CA PRO A 30 9.62 -20.83 -2.02
C PRO A 30 10.32 -21.15 -0.71
N ALA A 31 11.44 -20.44 -0.44
CA ALA A 31 12.16 -20.57 0.83
C ALA A 31 11.22 -20.29 2.02
N ALA A 32 11.54 -20.85 3.19
CA ALA A 32 10.74 -20.66 4.41
C ALA A 32 10.34 -19.18 4.60
N GLY A 33 9.10 -18.91 5.00
CA GLY A 33 8.59 -17.55 5.18
C GLY A 33 8.16 -16.80 3.91
N LEU A 34 8.27 -17.41 2.72
CA LEU A 34 7.79 -16.86 1.45
C LEU A 34 6.69 -17.77 0.89
N ALA A 35 5.50 -17.25 0.67
CA ALA A 35 4.39 -17.98 0.06
C ALA A 35 4.03 -17.35 -1.30
N VAL A 36 3.77 -18.20 -2.29
CA VAL A 36 3.35 -17.81 -3.65
C VAL A 36 2.07 -18.52 -3.99
N GLN A 37 1.10 -17.78 -4.51
CA GLN A 37 -0.17 -18.34 -4.96
C GLN A 37 -0.63 -17.67 -6.27
N ARG A 38 -1.42 -18.43 -7.06
CA ARG A 38 -2.02 -17.98 -8.32
C ARG A 38 -1.07 -17.84 -9.52
N PHE A 39 0.22 -18.08 -9.38
CA PHE A 39 1.19 -18.14 -10.48
C PHE A 39 2.33 -19.12 -10.17
N THR A 40 3.14 -19.44 -11.17
CA THR A 40 4.36 -20.26 -11.01
C THR A 40 5.58 -19.35 -11.15
N PRO A 41 6.42 -19.21 -10.09
CA PRO A 41 7.63 -18.40 -10.17
C PRO A 41 8.73 -19.09 -11.02
N PRO A 42 9.74 -18.33 -11.50
CA PRO A 42 9.84 -16.88 -11.39
C PRO A 42 9.03 -16.15 -12.47
N LEU A 43 8.52 -14.94 -12.15
CA LEU A 43 8.11 -13.95 -13.12
C LEU A 43 9.33 -13.13 -13.55
N ARG A 44 9.24 -12.45 -14.70
CA ARG A 44 10.30 -11.54 -15.14
C ARG A 44 10.04 -10.15 -14.59
N LEU A 45 11.02 -9.56 -13.93
CA LEU A 45 10.93 -8.19 -13.40
C LEU A 45 10.72 -7.17 -14.54
N SER A 46 11.29 -7.45 -15.73
CA SER A 46 11.11 -6.61 -16.94
C SER A 46 9.68 -6.54 -17.47
N ASP A 47 8.80 -7.46 -17.09
CA ASP A 47 7.38 -7.44 -17.47
C ASP A 47 6.59 -6.37 -16.69
N PHE A 48 7.16 -5.86 -15.59
CA PHE A 48 6.58 -4.80 -14.79
C PHE A 48 7.21 -3.43 -15.09
N LYS A 49 6.41 -2.38 -14.97
CA LYS A 49 6.83 -1.00 -15.28
C LYS A 49 6.69 -0.06 -14.08
N LEU A 50 5.85 -0.42 -13.12
CA LEU A 50 5.59 0.35 -11.91
C LEU A 50 5.56 -0.58 -10.70
N ILE A 51 6.22 -0.19 -9.61
CA ILE A 51 6.02 -0.79 -8.30
C ILE A 51 5.50 0.26 -7.34
N ALA A 52 4.38 -0.02 -6.68
CA ALA A 52 3.74 0.84 -5.69
C ALA A 52 3.88 0.25 -4.30
N PHE A 53 4.33 1.05 -3.35
CA PHE A 53 4.50 0.66 -1.95
C PHE A 53 3.59 1.46 -1.03
N ASP A 54 3.04 0.82 0.00
CA ASP A 54 2.71 1.50 1.23
C ASP A 54 3.99 1.93 1.95
N MET A 55 3.88 2.87 2.88
CA MET A 55 5.02 3.37 3.66
C MET A 55 5.11 2.72 5.03
N ASP A 56 4.15 3.03 5.91
CA ASP A 56 4.15 2.62 7.31
C ASP A 56 4.07 1.10 7.40
N SER A 57 4.89 0.46 8.24
CA SER A 57 4.99 -0.99 8.39
C SER A 57 5.34 -1.77 7.11
N THR A 58 5.53 -1.09 5.95
CA THR A 58 5.92 -1.69 4.66
C THR A 58 7.32 -1.25 4.24
N LEU A 59 7.53 -0.01 3.78
CA LEU A 59 8.87 0.51 3.47
C LEU A 59 9.67 0.87 4.72
N ILE A 60 8.97 1.27 5.80
CA ILE A 60 9.55 1.67 7.08
C ILE A 60 9.00 0.83 8.22
N ASN A 61 9.76 0.75 9.31
CA ASN A 61 9.50 -0.11 10.46
C ASN A 61 8.51 0.44 11.49
N ILE A 62 7.90 1.61 11.25
CA ILE A 62 7.02 2.30 12.20
C ILE A 62 5.66 2.65 11.60
N GLU A 63 4.71 2.94 12.49
CA GLU A 63 3.48 3.69 12.23
C GLU A 63 3.73 5.14 12.63
N CYS A 64 3.87 6.03 11.66
CA CYS A 64 4.29 7.42 11.89
C CYS A 64 3.41 8.14 12.91
N ILE A 65 2.09 7.98 12.84
CA ILE A 65 1.16 8.65 13.75
C ILE A 65 1.32 8.18 15.20
N ASP A 66 1.59 6.89 15.40
CA ASP A 66 1.78 6.31 16.73
C ASP A 66 3.08 6.80 17.36
N GLU A 67 4.15 6.92 16.56
CA GLU A 67 5.45 7.41 17.02
C GLU A 67 5.44 8.92 17.32
N ILE A 68 4.69 9.72 16.54
CA ILE A 68 4.48 11.14 16.86
C ILE A 68 3.72 11.26 18.19
N ALA A 69 2.67 10.48 18.36
CA ALA A 69 1.86 10.50 19.58
C ALA A 69 2.68 10.04 20.80
N ASP A 70 3.53 9.02 20.64
CA ASP A 70 4.42 8.53 21.70
C ASP A 70 5.42 9.61 22.13
N ALA A 71 6.02 10.33 21.18
CA ALA A 71 6.96 11.40 21.49
C ALA A 71 6.37 12.54 22.34
N VAL A 72 5.04 12.67 22.38
CA VAL A 72 4.32 13.70 23.14
C VAL A 72 3.40 13.10 24.22
N GLY A 73 3.56 11.82 24.56
CA GLY A 73 2.83 11.16 25.64
C GLY A 73 1.36 10.85 25.35
N LYS A 74 0.94 10.82 24.07
CA LYS A 74 -0.45 10.56 23.64
C LYS A 74 -0.67 9.20 22.97
N LYS A 75 0.31 8.30 23.05
CA LYS A 75 0.25 6.97 22.41
C LYS A 75 -0.98 6.17 22.80
N ALA A 76 -1.32 6.15 24.09
CA ALA A 76 -2.46 5.38 24.61
C ALA A 76 -3.80 5.86 24.02
N GLU A 77 -3.96 7.18 23.83
CA GLU A 77 -5.16 7.76 23.27
C GLU A 77 -5.31 7.42 21.77
N VAL A 78 -4.20 7.48 21.02
CA VAL A 78 -4.17 7.10 19.61
C VAL A 78 -4.43 5.60 19.43
N ALA A 79 -3.80 4.75 20.26
CA ALA A 79 -4.01 3.31 20.24
C ALA A 79 -5.48 2.94 20.52
N ALA A 80 -6.15 3.62 21.46
CA ALA A 80 -7.57 3.40 21.75
C ALA A 80 -8.47 3.65 20.54
N ILE A 81 -8.16 4.68 19.73
CA ILE A 81 -8.92 4.97 18.47
C ILE A 81 -8.65 3.88 17.43
N THR A 82 -7.41 3.42 17.32
CA THR A 82 -7.03 2.33 16.40
C THR A 82 -7.78 1.05 16.77
N GLU A 83 -7.81 0.69 18.05
CA GLU A 83 -8.56 -0.47 18.53
C GLU A 83 -10.08 -0.35 18.30
N ALA A 84 -10.66 0.81 18.57
CA ALA A 84 -12.07 1.07 18.28
C ALA A 84 -12.40 0.90 16.79
N THR A 85 -11.46 1.28 15.91
CA THR A 85 -11.58 1.05 14.46
C THR A 85 -11.52 -0.44 14.14
N MET A 86 -10.61 -1.18 14.76
CA MET A 86 -10.49 -2.64 14.56
C MET A 86 -11.73 -3.41 15.05
N ARG A 87 -12.36 -2.95 16.13
CA ARG A 87 -13.63 -3.51 16.62
C ARG A 87 -14.86 -3.10 15.80
N GLY A 88 -14.70 -2.22 14.78
CA GLY A 88 -15.79 -1.74 13.95
C GLY A 88 -16.65 -0.65 14.58
N GLU A 89 -16.26 -0.10 15.73
CA GLU A 89 -16.93 1.04 16.38
C GLU A 89 -16.74 2.33 15.58
N ILE A 90 -15.58 2.48 14.95
CA ILE A 90 -15.30 3.53 13.96
C ILE A 90 -15.31 2.85 12.59
N LYS A 91 -16.30 3.20 11.77
CA LYS A 91 -16.63 2.44 10.56
C LYS A 91 -15.68 2.68 9.37
N ASP A 92 -14.97 3.79 9.35
CA ASP A 92 -14.14 4.16 8.21
C ASP A 92 -12.78 4.72 8.62
N PHE A 93 -11.80 4.49 7.75
CA PHE A 93 -10.41 4.92 7.93
C PHE A 93 -10.29 6.45 8.07
N ARG A 94 -11.08 7.22 7.29
CA ARG A 94 -10.99 8.70 7.28
C ARG A 94 -11.38 9.29 8.62
N THR A 95 -12.47 8.80 9.21
CA THR A 95 -12.89 9.21 10.57
C THR A 95 -11.86 8.82 11.61
N SER A 96 -11.33 7.61 11.53
CA SER A 96 -10.26 7.14 12.42
C SER A 96 -9.02 8.02 12.34
N LEU A 97 -8.54 8.30 11.12
CA LEU A 97 -7.37 9.14 10.91
C LEU A 97 -7.57 10.56 11.45
N ARG A 98 -8.71 11.21 11.14
CA ARG A 98 -9.02 12.56 11.63
C ARG A 98 -9.03 12.63 13.16
N ARG A 99 -9.62 11.63 13.83
CA ARG A 99 -9.63 11.57 15.31
C ARG A 99 -8.23 11.43 15.88
N ARG A 100 -7.39 10.59 15.29
CA ARG A 100 -6.00 10.42 15.73
C ARG A 100 -5.17 11.67 15.46
N VAL A 101 -5.32 12.31 14.29
CA VAL A 101 -4.64 13.57 13.95
C VAL A 101 -5.07 14.71 14.88
N ALA A 102 -6.36 14.78 15.26
CA ALA A 102 -6.84 15.80 16.21
C ALA A 102 -6.11 15.76 17.57
N LEU A 103 -5.68 14.57 18.01
CA LEU A 103 -4.88 14.40 19.22
C LEU A 103 -3.48 15.01 19.10
N LEU A 104 -2.99 15.23 17.88
CA LEU A 104 -1.68 15.83 17.64
C LEU A 104 -1.70 17.37 17.66
N LYS A 105 -2.86 18.00 17.95
CA LYS A 105 -2.95 19.45 18.07
C LYS A 105 -1.95 19.99 19.10
N GLY A 106 -1.18 21.02 18.71
CA GLY A 106 -0.17 21.66 19.55
C GLY A 106 1.16 20.91 19.62
N VAL A 107 1.32 19.82 18.89
CA VAL A 107 2.62 19.13 18.78
C VAL A 107 3.57 19.98 17.93
N PRO A 108 4.81 20.26 18.41
CA PRO A 108 5.79 20.96 17.60
C PRO A 108 6.15 20.18 16.33
N VAL A 109 6.21 20.85 15.19
CA VAL A 109 6.65 20.25 13.91
C VAL A 109 8.06 19.66 14.04
N ALA A 110 8.91 20.23 14.88
CA ALA A 110 10.23 19.69 15.20
C ALA A 110 10.20 18.24 15.77
N SER A 111 9.10 17.85 16.43
CA SER A 111 8.92 16.46 16.91
C SER A 111 8.83 15.45 15.77
N LEU A 112 8.33 15.85 14.60
CA LEU A 112 8.31 14.99 13.40
C LEU A 112 9.73 14.68 12.94
N GLN A 113 10.62 15.67 13.00
CA GLN A 113 12.04 15.48 12.66
C GLN A 113 12.72 14.53 13.66
N GLN A 114 12.43 14.67 14.95
CA GLN A 114 12.97 13.77 15.99
C GLN A 114 12.51 12.33 15.75
N VAL A 115 11.24 12.09 15.42
CA VAL A 115 10.72 10.75 15.07
C VAL A 115 11.45 10.21 13.85
N TYR A 116 11.61 11.01 12.79
CA TYR A 116 12.33 10.60 11.58
C TYR A 116 13.78 10.19 11.89
N ASP A 117 14.51 11.01 12.63
CA ASP A 117 15.95 10.79 12.90
C ASP A 117 16.19 9.63 13.87
N GLN A 118 15.37 9.52 14.91
CA GLN A 118 15.62 8.62 16.04
C GLN A 118 14.93 7.27 15.88
N ARG A 119 13.73 7.23 15.26
CA ARG A 119 12.87 6.03 15.28
C ARG A 119 12.68 5.38 13.92
N LEU A 120 12.57 6.18 12.85
CA LEU A 120 12.33 5.66 11.51
C LEU A 120 13.55 4.94 10.98
N ARG A 121 13.36 3.68 10.56
CA ARG A 121 14.34 2.89 9.81
C ARG A 121 13.63 2.29 8.60
N LEU A 122 14.36 2.12 7.50
CA LEU A 122 13.87 1.31 6.39
C LEU A 122 13.72 -0.13 6.83
N ASN A 123 12.67 -0.79 6.38
CA ASN A 123 12.54 -2.23 6.56
C ASN A 123 13.65 -2.96 5.79
N PRO A 124 14.09 -4.13 6.27
CA PRO A 124 15.12 -4.91 5.61
C PRO A 124 14.82 -5.12 4.13
N GLY A 125 15.83 -4.91 3.26
CA GLY A 125 15.72 -5.12 1.82
C GLY A 125 14.91 -4.08 1.04
N ALA A 126 14.39 -3.02 1.69
CA ALA A 126 13.64 -1.96 0.99
C ALA A 126 14.50 -1.23 -0.04
N ASP A 127 15.71 -0.86 0.32
CA ASP A 127 16.69 -0.21 -0.54
C ASP A 127 17.14 -1.14 -1.68
N VAL A 128 17.38 -2.42 -1.38
CA VAL A 128 17.77 -3.44 -2.35
C VAL A 128 16.68 -3.65 -3.39
N LEU A 129 15.42 -3.83 -2.96
CA LEU A 129 14.30 -4.04 -3.86
C LEU A 129 14.04 -2.81 -4.75
N VAL A 130 14.03 -1.61 -4.16
CA VAL A 130 13.85 -0.36 -4.92
C VAL A 130 14.96 -0.18 -5.94
N ALA A 131 16.22 -0.42 -5.57
CA ALA A 131 17.35 -0.34 -6.49
C ALA A 131 17.24 -1.33 -7.64
N ALA A 132 16.84 -2.58 -7.37
CA ALA A 132 16.64 -3.61 -8.38
C ALA A 132 15.52 -3.24 -9.36
N CYS A 133 14.38 -2.75 -8.86
CA CYS A 133 13.27 -2.27 -9.70
C CYS A 133 13.71 -1.12 -10.61
N LYS A 134 14.44 -0.15 -10.08
CA LYS A 134 14.98 0.98 -10.87
C LYS A 134 16.00 0.52 -11.91
N ALA A 135 16.88 -0.40 -11.57
CA ALA A 135 17.82 -0.99 -12.52
C ALA A 135 17.11 -1.75 -13.67
N ALA A 136 15.95 -2.33 -13.40
CA ALA A 136 15.08 -2.94 -14.41
C ALA A 136 14.26 -1.92 -15.23
N GLY A 137 14.44 -0.61 -15.00
CA GLY A 137 13.72 0.45 -15.71
C GLY A 137 12.30 0.75 -15.19
N MET A 138 11.93 0.17 -14.05
CA MET A 138 10.64 0.42 -13.42
C MET A 138 10.61 1.79 -12.74
N LYS A 139 9.42 2.41 -12.72
CA LYS A 139 9.11 3.54 -11.85
C LYS A 139 8.65 3.05 -10.47
N VAL A 140 8.87 3.87 -9.46
CA VAL A 140 8.55 3.55 -8.07
C VAL A 140 7.58 4.60 -7.54
N LEU A 141 6.46 4.14 -6.97
CA LEU A 141 5.42 4.95 -6.34
C LEU A 141 5.36 4.63 -4.84
N LEU A 142 5.36 5.66 -4.00
CA LEU A 142 5.00 5.59 -2.59
C LEU A 142 3.60 6.15 -2.41
N VAL A 143 2.68 5.37 -1.86
CA VAL A 143 1.30 5.83 -1.61
C VAL A 143 0.87 5.43 -0.20
N SER A 144 0.69 6.41 0.68
CA SER A 144 0.57 6.17 2.12
C SER A 144 -0.59 6.90 2.77
N GLY A 145 -1.26 6.22 3.70
CA GLY A 145 -2.17 6.85 4.67
C GLY A 145 -1.46 7.66 5.75
N GLY A 146 -0.13 7.60 5.81
CA GLY A 146 0.72 8.43 6.67
C GLY A 146 0.89 9.86 6.13
N PHE A 147 2.01 10.51 6.48
CA PHE A 147 2.16 11.95 6.29
C PHE A 147 3.29 12.33 5.35
N THR A 148 3.04 13.39 4.59
CA THR A 148 3.95 13.96 3.57
C THR A 148 5.33 14.28 4.13
N PHE A 149 5.42 14.72 5.40
CA PHE A 149 6.69 14.95 6.06
C PHE A 149 7.64 13.74 5.98
N PHE A 150 7.14 12.56 6.28
CA PHE A 150 7.92 11.30 6.23
C PHE A 150 8.02 10.77 4.80
N ALA A 151 6.90 10.79 4.06
CA ALA A 151 6.85 10.25 2.71
C ALA A 151 7.86 10.92 1.77
N ASN A 152 8.02 12.24 1.84
CA ASN A 152 8.99 12.97 1.02
C ASN A 152 10.44 12.58 1.38
N ARG A 153 10.75 12.46 2.67
CA ARG A 153 12.09 12.06 3.13
C ARG A 153 12.45 10.62 2.75
N VAL A 154 11.48 9.70 2.86
CA VAL A 154 11.65 8.31 2.41
C VAL A 154 11.78 8.26 0.89
N LYS A 155 10.97 9.03 0.17
CA LYS A 155 11.05 9.19 -1.29
C LYS A 155 12.44 9.65 -1.71
N ASP A 156 12.96 10.71 -1.10
CA ASP A 156 14.28 11.27 -1.45
C ASP A 156 15.41 10.28 -1.10
N ARG A 157 15.33 9.63 0.06
CA ARG A 157 16.32 8.65 0.51
C ARG A 157 16.42 7.43 -0.41
N LEU A 158 15.30 6.94 -0.93
CA LEU A 158 15.23 5.77 -1.83
C LEU A 158 15.24 6.14 -3.31
N GLY A 159 15.19 7.44 -3.65
CA GLY A 159 15.09 7.93 -5.02
C GLY A 159 13.80 7.47 -5.71
N ILE A 160 12.68 7.46 -4.98
CA ILE A 160 11.34 7.09 -5.48
C ILE A 160 10.85 8.18 -6.46
N ASP A 161 10.14 7.78 -7.53
CA ASP A 161 9.71 8.70 -8.58
C ASP A 161 8.47 9.51 -8.17
N PHE A 162 7.46 8.85 -7.60
CA PHE A 162 6.16 9.44 -7.26
C PHE A 162 5.81 9.21 -5.80
N ALA A 163 5.14 10.17 -5.17
CA ALA A 163 4.61 9.99 -3.82
C ALA A 163 3.24 10.65 -3.65
N ARG A 164 2.35 10.01 -2.88
CA ARG A 164 1.07 10.58 -2.43
C ARG A 164 0.80 10.17 -0.99
N SER A 165 0.50 11.17 -0.14
CA SER A 165 0.22 10.96 1.29
C SER A 165 -0.54 12.16 1.86
N ASN A 166 -0.98 12.07 3.11
CA ASN A 166 -1.71 13.15 3.78
C ASN A 166 -0.76 14.27 4.22
N LEU A 167 -1.19 15.50 4.07
CA LEU A 167 -0.48 16.67 4.56
C LEU A 167 -1.06 17.12 5.90
N LEU A 168 -0.24 17.12 6.95
CA LEU A 168 -0.63 17.71 8.23
C LEU A 168 -0.67 19.24 8.12
N ASP A 169 -1.70 19.81 8.70
CA ASP A 169 -1.82 21.27 8.81
C ASP A 169 -1.00 21.79 9.98
N GLU A 170 -0.32 22.93 9.75
CA GLU A 170 0.55 23.55 10.74
C GLU A 170 0.35 25.06 10.77
N ALA A 171 0.50 25.64 11.95
CA ALA A 171 0.53 27.07 12.18
C ALA A 171 1.54 27.38 13.29
N ASP A 172 2.35 28.40 13.08
CA ASP A 172 3.37 28.89 14.06
C ASP A 172 4.31 27.76 14.56
N GLY A 173 4.65 26.81 13.69
CA GLY A 173 5.52 25.68 14.02
C GLY A 173 4.87 24.57 14.86
N LEU A 174 3.55 24.60 15.02
CA LEU A 174 2.75 23.61 15.74
C LEU A 174 1.74 22.97 14.81
N LEU A 175 1.47 21.67 15.01
CA LEU A 175 0.38 20.99 14.33
C LEU A 175 -0.97 21.52 14.80
N THR A 176 -1.89 21.81 13.86
CA THR A 176 -3.25 22.26 14.18
C THR A 176 -4.18 21.14 14.60
N GLY A 177 -3.77 19.88 14.37
CA GLY A 177 -4.61 18.69 14.55
C GLY A 177 -5.53 18.41 13.36
N GLN A 178 -5.22 18.96 12.19
CA GLN A 178 -5.99 18.79 10.97
C GLN A 178 -5.14 18.26 9.81
N VAL A 179 -5.80 17.76 8.77
CA VAL A 179 -5.19 17.38 7.49
C VAL A 179 -5.58 18.40 6.45
N VAL A 180 -4.63 18.85 5.66
CA VAL A 180 -4.84 19.83 4.59
C VAL A 180 -5.56 19.17 3.41
N GLN A 181 -6.55 19.87 2.86
CA GLN A 181 -7.16 19.54 1.57
C GLN A 181 -6.12 19.75 0.47
N GLN A 182 -5.82 18.71 -0.29
CA GLN A 182 -4.92 18.77 -1.44
C GLN A 182 -5.73 18.72 -2.75
N SER A 183 -5.11 19.06 -3.89
CA SER A 183 -5.80 19.08 -5.19
C SER A 183 -6.39 17.72 -5.60
N TRP A 184 -5.81 16.63 -5.17
CA TRP A 184 -6.30 15.27 -5.44
C TRP A 184 -7.35 14.78 -4.43
N GLY A 185 -7.50 15.41 -3.27
CA GLY A 185 -8.40 15.02 -2.18
C GLY A 185 -7.84 15.38 -0.80
N ASN A 186 -8.46 14.86 0.26
CA ASN A 186 -8.06 15.21 1.61
C ASN A 186 -7.48 14.07 2.44
N ILE A 187 -7.78 12.81 2.12
CA ILE A 187 -7.25 11.65 2.85
C ILE A 187 -6.93 10.53 1.88
N CYS A 188 -5.69 10.04 1.96
CA CYS A 188 -5.19 8.88 1.25
C CYS A 188 -5.61 7.61 2.00
N ASP A 189 -6.83 7.15 1.73
CA ASP A 189 -7.37 5.87 2.17
C ASP A 189 -7.16 4.78 1.12
N GLY A 190 -7.74 3.59 1.33
CA GLY A 190 -7.61 2.49 0.38
C GLY A 190 -8.16 2.80 -1.02
N ALA A 191 -9.25 3.56 -1.12
CA ALA A 191 -9.81 4.00 -2.41
C ALA A 191 -8.86 4.98 -3.11
N GLU A 192 -8.22 5.87 -2.34
CA GLU A 192 -7.24 6.81 -2.87
C GLU A 192 -5.93 6.11 -3.28
N LYS A 193 -5.48 5.11 -2.53
CA LYS A 193 -4.31 4.28 -2.92
C LYS A 193 -4.57 3.59 -4.27
N ARG A 194 -5.74 2.98 -4.42
CA ARG A 194 -6.18 2.39 -5.69
C ARG A 194 -6.19 3.41 -6.83
N ARG A 195 -6.84 4.56 -6.60
CA ARG A 195 -6.93 5.63 -7.60
C ARG A 195 -5.55 6.13 -8.02
N THR A 196 -4.64 6.30 -7.07
CA THR A 196 -3.28 6.77 -7.33
C THR A 196 -2.50 5.80 -8.21
N LEU A 197 -2.57 4.48 -7.93
CA LEU A 197 -1.94 3.47 -8.78
C LEU A 197 -2.46 3.56 -10.22
N LEU A 198 -3.77 3.60 -10.40
CA LEU A 198 -4.41 3.65 -11.73
C LEU A 198 -4.09 4.96 -12.46
N GLU A 199 -4.06 6.08 -11.76
CA GLU A 199 -3.72 7.40 -12.30
C GLU A 199 -2.27 7.44 -12.80
N VAL A 200 -1.32 6.95 -11.99
CA VAL A 200 0.10 6.88 -12.38
C VAL A 200 0.30 5.89 -13.52
N ALA A 201 -0.33 4.73 -13.50
CA ALA A 201 -0.28 3.77 -14.60
C ALA A 201 -0.80 4.39 -15.91
N SER A 202 -1.93 5.10 -15.85
CA SER A 202 -2.50 5.81 -16.99
C SER A 202 -1.57 6.90 -17.53
N LEU A 203 -0.97 7.71 -16.65
CA LEU A 203 -0.01 8.75 -17.03
C LEU A 203 1.27 8.18 -17.68
N MET A 204 1.67 6.98 -17.27
CA MET A 204 2.79 6.25 -17.86
C MET A 204 2.42 5.51 -19.14
N GLY A 205 1.15 5.44 -19.53
CA GLY A 205 0.67 4.68 -20.68
C GLY A 205 0.82 3.17 -20.53
N ILE A 206 0.75 2.65 -19.29
CA ILE A 206 0.91 1.22 -18.97
C ILE A 206 -0.41 0.62 -18.45
N SER A 207 -0.53 -0.70 -18.58
CA SER A 207 -1.64 -1.45 -17.98
C SER A 207 -1.43 -1.64 -16.45
N PRO A 208 -2.48 -1.64 -15.64
CA PRO A 208 -2.38 -2.06 -14.24
C PRO A 208 -1.78 -3.48 -14.06
N ALA A 209 -1.92 -4.34 -15.06
CA ALA A 209 -1.28 -5.67 -15.07
C ALA A 209 0.26 -5.60 -15.10
N GLU A 210 0.85 -4.47 -15.51
CA GLU A 210 2.29 -4.21 -15.48
C GLU A 210 2.74 -3.52 -14.18
N CYS A 211 1.87 -3.48 -13.16
CA CYS A 211 2.15 -2.92 -11.85
C CYS A 211 2.36 -4.01 -10.81
N ILE A 212 3.27 -3.76 -9.86
CA ILE A 212 3.40 -4.49 -8.59
C ILE A 212 2.84 -3.59 -7.49
N ALA A 213 2.07 -4.13 -6.56
CA ALA A 213 1.61 -3.41 -5.38
C ALA A 213 1.99 -4.15 -4.10
N VAL A 214 2.63 -3.44 -3.16
CA VAL A 214 3.17 -3.98 -1.91
C VAL A 214 2.54 -3.26 -0.72
N GLY A 215 2.04 -4.01 0.26
CA GLY A 215 1.46 -3.46 1.48
C GLY A 215 1.31 -4.50 2.58
N ASP A 216 0.91 -4.07 3.78
CA ASP A 216 0.71 -4.92 4.96
C ASP A 216 -0.74 -4.89 5.49
N GLY A 217 -1.49 -3.84 5.15
CA GLY A 217 -2.78 -3.52 5.73
C GLY A 217 -3.99 -3.76 4.82
N ALA A 218 -5.19 -3.81 5.41
CA ALA A 218 -6.43 -3.95 4.67
C ALA A 218 -6.74 -2.74 3.76
N ASN A 219 -6.17 -1.58 4.07
CA ASN A 219 -6.22 -0.37 3.25
C ASN A 219 -5.41 -0.47 1.95
N ASP A 220 -4.53 -1.48 1.82
CA ASP A 220 -3.75 -1.73 0.60
C ASP A 220 -4.48 -2.65 -0.38
N LEU A 221 -5.43 -3.45 0.12
CA LEU A 221 -6.15 -4.43 -0.71
C LEU A 221 -6.80 -3.83 -1.97
N PRO A 222 -7.41 -2.62 -1.95
CA PRO A 222 -7.95 -2.03 -3.16
C PRO A 222 -6.88 -1.73 -4.23
N MET A 223 -5.70 -1.28 -3.82
CA MET A 223 -4.56 -1.05 -4.72
C MET A 223 -3.96 -2.38 -5.21
N MET A 224 -3.77 -3.33 -4.29
CA MET A 224 -3.24 -4.66 -4.59
C MET A 224 -4.13 -5.46 -5.55
N GLY A 225 -5.45 -5.25 -5.48
CA GLY A 225 -6.42 -5.92 -6.35
C GLY A 225 -6.37 -5.46 -7.82
N GLU A 226 -5.82 -4.28 -8.11
CA GLU A 226 -5.66 -3.76 -9.48
C GLU A 226 -4.32 -4.17 -10.11
N ALA A 227 -3.31 -4.41 -9.29
CA ALA A 227 -1.96 -4.70 -9.77
C ALA A 227 -1.84 -6.11 -10.35
N GLY A 228 -0.98 -6.28 -11.39
CA GLY A 228 -0.67 -7.59 -11.94
C GLY A 228 0.05 -8.51 -10.97
N LEU A 229 0.75 -7.97 -9.98
CA LEU A 229 1.34 -8.71 -8.88
C LEU A 229 1.08 -7.99 -7.55
N SER A 230 0.43 -8.68 -6.62
CA SER A 230 0.17 -8.18 -5.26
C SER A 230 1.08 -8.89 -4.25
N VAL A 231 1.70 -8.09 -3.37
CA VAL A 231 2.67 -8.56 -2.39
C VAL A 231 2.27 -8.11 -0.98
N ALA A 232 2.09 -9.07 -0.10
CA ALA A 232 1.85 -8.85 1.32
C ALA A 232 3.18 -8.95 2.07
N TYR A 233 3.61 -7.87 2.74
CA TYR A 233 4.85 -7.83 3.50
C TYR A 233 4.54 -7.83 5.00
N HIS A 234 4.94 -8.87 5.73
CA HIS A 234 4.67 -9.08 7.16
C HIS A 234 3.21 -8.75 7.54
N ALA A 235 2.30 -9.03 6.62
CA ALA A 235 0.95 -8.52 6.63
C ALA A 235 0.02 -9.31 7.56
N LYS A 236 -1.13 -8.70 7.84
CA LYS A 236 -2.23 -9.35 8.57
C LYS A 236 -2.78 -10.54 7.78
N PRO A 237 -3.35 -11.59 8.44
CA PRO A 237 -3.80 -12.82 7.78
C PRO A 237 -4.67 -12.59 6.55
N LYS A 238 -5.67 -11.71 6.65
CA LYS A 238 -6.58 -11.37 5.53
C LYS A 238 -5.84 -10.82 4.30
N VAL A 239 -4.78 -10.04 4.52
CA VAL A 239 -3.98 -9.45 3.43
C VAL A 239 -3.11 -10.52 2.79
N ARG A 240 -2.49 -11.40 3.60
CA ARG A 240 -1.70 -12.53 3.11
C ARG A 240 -2.51 -13.49 2.26
N GLU A 241 -3.75 -13.78 2.66
CA GLU A 241 -4.66 -14.65 1.91
C GLU A 241 -5.09 -14.04 0.57
N ALA A 242 -5.21 -12.71 0.50
CA ALA A 242 -5.61 -11.99 -0.70
C ALA A 242 -4.46 -11.78 -1.69
N ALA A 243 -3.23 -11.67 -1.22
CA ALA A 243 -2.06 -11.37 -2.04
C ALA A 243 -1.58 -12.58 -2.88
N MET A 244 -0.87 -12.31 -3.97
CA MET A 244 -0.24 -13.35 -4.81
C MET A 244 1.11 -13.81 -4.24
N VAL A 245 1.80 -12.92 -3.52
CA VAL A 245 3.02 -13.23 -2.78
C VAL A 245 2.85 -12.77 -1.34
N ALA A 246 3.26 -13.59 -0.38
CA ALA A 246 3.34 -13.19 1.02
C ALA A 246 4.75 -13.42 1.55
N ILE A 247 5.41 -12.33 1.93
CA ILE A 247 6.71 -12.33 2.61
C ILE A 247 6.41 -12.28 4.11
N ASN A 248 6.47 -13.42 4.78
CA ASN A 248 6.16 -13.56 6.20
C ASN A 248 7.41 -13.45 7.08
N GLU A 249 8.59 -13.67 6.49
CA GLU A 249 9.89 -13.61 7.16
C GLU A 249 10.91 -12.99 6.23
N GLY A 250 11.90 -12.29 6.78
CA GLY A 250 12.98 -11.66 6.02
C GLY A 250 12.61 -10.28 5.47
N GLY A 251 13.40 -9.78 4.52
CA GLY A 251 13.28 -8.45 3.96
C GLY A 251 12.39 -8.37 2.71
N LEU A 252 12.10 -7.14 2.28
CA LEU A 252 11.36 -6.86 1.04
C LEU A 252 12.07 -7.39 -0.21
N ASP A 253 13.41 -7.45 -0.19
CA ASP A 253 14.26 -8.01 -1.25
C ASP A 253 13.96 -9.47 -1.57
N ARG A 254 13.29 -10.21 -0.67
CA ARG A 254 12.82 -11.57 -0.93
C ARG A 254 11.83 -11.68 -2.10
N LEU A 255 11.21 -10.57 -2.48
CA LEU A 255 10.41 -10.54 -3.72
C LEU A 255 11.26 -10.94 -4.94
N LEU A 256 12.56 -10.62 -4.94
CA LEU A 256 13.47 -10.96 -6.02
C LEU A 256 13.77 -12.48 -6.14
N GLU A 257 13.36 -13.30 -5.15
CA GLU A 257 13.43 -14.76 -5.25
C GLU A 257 12.36 -15.30 -6.23
N VAL A 258 11.25 -14.58 -6.42
CA VAL A 258 10.10 -14.99 -7.24
C VAL A 258 9.86 -14.11 -8.46
N VAL A 259 10.52 -12.94 -8.53
CA VAL A 259 10.49 -12.01 -9.67
C VAL A 259 11.93 -11.66 -10.04
N ARG A 260 12.40 -12.02 -11.24
CA ARG A 260 13.81 -11.88 -11.66
C ARG A 260 13.96 -11.18 -12.99
#